data_c0cdeb95553e2dd7a6ecab8b9f784c40
#
_entry.id   c0cdeb95553e2dd7a6ecab8b9f784c40
#
_cell.length_a   1.000
_cell.length_b   1.000
_cell.length_c   1.000
_cell.angle_alpha   90.00
_cell.angle_beta   90.00
_cell.angle_gamma   90.00
#
_symmetry.space_group_name_H-M   'P 1'
#
loop_
_entity.id
_entity.type
_entity.pdbx_description
1 polymer ?
#
loop_
_entity_poly.entity_id
_entity_poly.type
_entity_poly.pdbx_seq_one_letter_code
_entity_poly.pdbx_strand_id
1 'polypeptide(L)'
;DWNTQVATALAGGIDNLPYLIRPGTYGVAALANEGAIVPLDDYLDLIPNIVAAVGEERFADWKAADGHFYTIPTIVNVPGSQTVMVRKDWLDALKMDVPTTWDGWVELWRAIKANDLNGNGDPNDEIPLALEQGANGERCMASLLNAFGIRASADCQFCVLDDGTYTLVYEHPRYREFLQAVQDLFKEGLIDPEFATRTQAELFTAMDSNLVGTTMT
;
A
#
# COMPACT_ATOMS: atom_id res chain seq x y z
N ASP A 1 0.89 -21.60 1.14
CA ASP A 1 1.51 -20.27 0.89
C ASP A 1 2.43 -20.38 -0.31
N TRP A 2 2.36 -19.40 -1.22
CA TRP A 2 3.12 -19.37 -2.48
C TRP A 2 4.63 -19.41 -2.25
N ASN A 3 5.15 -18.65 -1.32
CA ASN A 3 6.58 -18.60 -1.02
C ASN A 3 7.11 -19.97 -0.56
N THR A 4 6.34 -20.71 0.24
CA THR A 4 6.67 -22.07 0.66
C THR A 4 6.70 -23.03 -0.52
N GLN A 5 5.77 -22.90 -1.46
CA GLN A 5 5.74 -23.73 -2.67
C GLN A 5 6.96 -23.47 -3.58
N VAL A 6 7.32 -22.20 -3.79
CA VAL A 6 8.50 -21.83 -4.57
C VAL A 6 9.78 -22.34 -3.88
N ALA A 7 9.90 -22.17 -2.56
CA ALA A 7 11.04 -22.69 -1.80
C ALA A 7 11.20 -24.20 -1.92
N THR A 8 10.08 -24.93 -1.83
CA THR A 8 10.08 -26.39 -1.95
C THR A 8 10.47 -26.84 -3.36
N ALA A 9 9.96 -26.15 -4.38
CA ALA A 9 10.29 -26.43 -5.77
C ALA A 9 11.79 -26.20 -6.06
N LEU A 10 12.34 -25.06 -5.59
CA LEU A 10 13.77 -24.74 -5.69
C LEU A 10 14.64 -25.80 -4.98
N ALA A 11 14.28 -26.22 -3.77
CA ALA A 11 14.97 -27.26 -3.03
C ALA A 11 14.96 -28.62 -3.74
N GLY A 12 13.94 -28.89 -4.54
CA GLY A 12 13.81 -30.07 -5.37
C GLY A 12 14.54 -30.00 -6.71
N GLY A 13 15.12 -28.86 -7.04
CA GLY A 13 15.80 -28.56 -8.31
C GLY A 13 15.00 -27.64 -9.21
N ILE A 14 15.72 -26.85 -10.03
CA ILE A 14 15.14 -25.81 -10.91
C ILE A 14 14.11 -26.36 -11.90
N ASP A 15 14.26 -27.63 -12.31
CA ASP A 15 13.34 -28.31 -13.22
C ASP A 15 11.92 -28.47 -12.65
N ASN A 16 11.75 -28.27 -11.34
CA ASN A 16 10.45 -28.34 -10.67
C ASN A 16 9.74 -26.96 -10.59
N LEU A 17 10.41 -25.90 -11.05
CA LEU A 17 9.79 -24.56 -11.07
C LEU A 17 8.78 -24.45 -12.21
N PRO A 18 7.69 -23.69 -12.01
CA PRO A 18 6.80 -23.31 -13.10
C PRO A 18 7.54 -22.49 -14.16
N TYR A 19 7.13 -22.58 -15.43
CA TYR A 19 7.70 -21.78 -16.52
C TYR A 19 7.59 -20.27 -16.32
N LEU A 20 6.61 -19.83 -15.53
CA LEU A 20 6.40 -18.43 -15.18
C LEU A 20 6.15 -18.33 -13.67
N ILE A 21 6.96 -17.54 -12.98
CA ILE A 21 6.83 -17.33 -11.53
C ILE A 21 6.78 -15.85 -11.18
N ARG A 22 6.06 -15.55 -10.10
CA ARG A 22 6.17 -14.25 -9.43
C ARG A 22 7.30 -14.35 -8.40
N PRO A 23 8.36 -13.51 -8.48
CA PRO A 23 9.57 -13.66 -7.65
C PRO A 23 9.28 -13.64 -6.14
N GLY A 24 8.24 -12.90 -5.69
CA GLY A 24 7.89 -12.83 -4.28
C GLY A 24 9.05 -12.32 -3.41
N THR A 25 9.20 -12.91 -2.24
CA THR A 25 10.27 -12.57 -1.27
C THR A 25 11.66 -13.00 -1.70
N TYR A 26 11.78 -13.94 -2.64
CA TYR A 26 13.10 -14.37 -3.14
C TYR A 26 13.82 -13.28 -3.92
N GLY A 27 13.06 -12.39 -4.57
CA GLY A 27 13.61 -11.35 -5.44
C GLY A 27 14.24 -11.91 -6.73
N VAL A 28 14.32 -11.04 -7.72
CA VAL A 28 14.85 -11.41 -9.06
C VAL A 28 16.32 -11.76 -9.00
N ALA A 29 17.12 -10.98 -8.26
CA ALA A 29 18.57 -11.18 -8.18
C ALA A 29 18.96 -12.53 -7.59
N ALA A 30 18.26 -13.01 -6.56
CA ALA A 30 18.52 -14.32 -5.96
C ALA A 30 18.23 -15.46 -6.96
N LEU A 31 17.07 -15.41 -7.61
CA LEU A 31 16.68 -16.41 -8.60
C LEU A 31 17.61 -16.42 -9.83
N ALA A 32 18.07 -15.26 -10.27
CA ALA A 32 19.04 -15.15 -11.37
C ALA A 32 20.42 -15.76 -10.99
N ASN A 33 20.91 -15.44 -9.79
CA ASN A 33 22.17 -15.97 -9.28
C ASN A 33 22.16 -17.51 -9.11
N GLU A 34 21.01 -18.08 -8.80
CA GLU A 34 20.81 -19.53 -8.70
C GLU A 34 20.58 -20.20 -10.07
N GLY A 35 20.50 -19.42 -11.15
CA GLY A 35 20.17 -19.91 -12.48
C GLY A 35 18.74 -20.44 -12.62
N ALA A 36 17.86 -20.06 -11.69
CA ALA A 36 16.47 -20.49 -11.66
C ALA A 36 15.57 -19.75 -12.66
N ILE A 37 16.03 -18.61 -13.18
CA ILE A 37 15.37 -17.82 -14.22
C ILE A 37 16.37 -17.47 -15.33
N VAL A 38 15.87 -17.31 -16.54
CA VAL A 38 16.70 -17.00 -17.72
C VAL A 38 16.68 -15.51 -18.05
N PRO A 39 17.78 -14.95 -18.58
CA PRO A 39 17.77 -13.61 -19.16
C PRO A 39 16.78 -13.54 -20.32
N LEU A 40 16.06 -12.43 -20.41
CA LEU A 40 15.01 -12.19 -21.42
C LEU A 40 15.51 -11.29 -22.55
N ASP A 41 16.74 -10.83 -22.52
CA ASP A 41 17.31 -9.89 -23.50
C ASP A 41 17.12 -10.34 -24.95
N ASP A 42 17.37 -11.62 -25.24
CA ASP A 42 17.26 -12.20 -26.57
C ASP A 42 15.81 -12.52 -26.98
N TYR A 43 14.83 -12.29 -26.10
CA TYR A 43 13.41 -12.62 -26.32
C TYR A 43 12.50 -11.41 -26.35
N LEU A 44 13.03 -10.17 -26.26
CA LEU A 44 12.23 -8.96 -26.22
C LEU A 44 11.44 -8.72 -27.52
N ASP A 45 11.95 -9.17 -28.65
CA ASP A 45 11.28 -9.15 -29.95
C ASP A 45 10.02 -10.04 -30.02
N LEU A 46 9.92 -11.03 -29.12
CA LEU A 46 8.73 -11.90 -29.01
C LEU A 46 7.61 -11.25 -28.18
N ILE A 47 7.90 -10.13 -27.49
CA ILE A 47 6.94 -9.42 -26.62
C ILE A 47 6.79 -7.93 -27.01
N PRO A 48 6.61 -7.58 -28.32
CA PRO A 48 6.66 -6.20 -28.78
C PRO A 48 5.58 -5.33 -28.15
N ASN A 49 4.42 -5.89 -27.83
CA ASN A 49 3.34 -5.13 -27.20
C ASN A 49 3.69 -4.70 -25.77
N ILE A 50 4.42 -5.52 -25.04
CA ILE A 50 4.87 -5.20 -23.68
C ILE A 50 5.97 -4.15 -23.75
N VAL A 51 6.94 -4.32 -24.66
CA VAL A 51 8.01 -3.35 -24.88
C VAL A 51 7.44 -1.98 -25.24
N ALA A 52 6.46 -1.92 -26.15
CA ALA A 52 5.80 -0.68 -26.54
C ALA A 52 4.99 -0.04 -25.38
N ALA A 53 4.36 -0.84 -24.55
CA ALA A 53 3.55 -0.34 -23.43
C ALA A 53 4.40 0.14 -22.23
N VAL A 54 5.54 -0.50 -21.97
CA VAL A 54 6.47 -0.13 -20.90
C VAL A 54 7.34 1.07 -21.30
N GLY A 55 7.79 1.10 -22.56
CA GLY A 55 8.76 2.07 -23.08
C GLY A 55 10.22 1.63 -22.83
N GLU A 56 11.10 1.90 -23.79
CA GLU A 56 12.49 1.45 -23.75
C GLU A 56 13.28 1.99 -22.55
N GLU A 57 13.03 3.24 -22.15
CA GLU A 57 13.70 3.84 -20.99
C GLU A 57 13.40 3.09 -19.69
N ARG A 58 12.14 2.69 -19.50
CA ARG A 58 11.72 1.92 -18.33
C ARG A 58 12.29 0.53 -18.29
N PHE A 59 12.52 -0.11 -19.46
CA PHE A 59 13.21 -1.40 -19.49
C PHE A 59 14.65 -1.30 -18.97
N ALA A 60 15.32 -0.18 -19.19
CA ALA A 60 16.66 0.02 -18.67
C ALA A 60 16.71 0.01 -17.13
N ASP A 61 15.68 0.55 -16.47
CA ASP A 61 15.57 0.60 -15.01
C ASP A 61 15.36 -0.79 -14.37
N TRP A 62 14.91 -1.78 -15.15
CA TRP A 62 14.63 -3.14 -14.69
C TRP A 62 15.77 -4.12 -14.91
N LYS A 63 16.91 -3.66 -15.42
CA LYS A 63 18.09 -4.49 -15.53
C LYS A 63 18.66 -4.85 -14.17
N ALA A 64 19.01 -6.10 -14.00
CA ALA A 64 19.73 -6.56 -12.82
C ALA A 64 21.17 -6.01 -12.80
N ALA A 65 21.89 -6.20 -11.71
CA ALA A 65 23.25 -5.69 -11.53
C ALA A 65 24.26 -6.27 -12.55
N ASP A 66 23.96 -7.41 -13.14
CA ASP A 66 24.75 -8.05 -14.21
C ASP A 66 24.46 -7.46 -15.60
N GLY A 67 23.53 -6.53 -15.70
CA GLY A 67 23.12 -5.84 -16.92
C GLY A 67 22.06 -6.57 -17.75
N HIS A 68 21.58 -7.72 -17.30
CA HIS A 68 20.54 -8.51 -17.96
C HIS A 68 19.13 -8.20 -17.46
N PHE A 69 18.16 -8.50 -18.31
CA PHE A 69 16.74 -8.33 -18.04
C PHE A 69 16.10 -9.71 -17.75
N TYR A 70 15.47 -9.88 -16.58
CA TYR A 70 14.92 -11.17 -16.12
C TYR A 70 13.42 -11.18 -15.90
N THR A 71 12.77 -10.02 -15.96
CA THR A 71 11.37 -9.91 -15.59
C THR A 71 10.55 -9.21 -16.64
N ILE A 72 9.31 -9.62 -16.75
CA ILE A 72 8.28 -8.87 -17.47
C ILE A 72 7.63 -7.91 -16.47
N PRO A 73 7.84 -6.59 -16.63
CA PRO A 73 7.29 -5.62 -15.68
C PRO A 73 5.77 -5.60 -15.73
N THR A 74 5.15 -5.43 -14.57
CA THR A 74 3.71 -5.18 -14.49
C THR A 74 3.43 -3.74 -14.91
N ILE A 75 2.61 -3.56 -15.92
CA ILE A 75 2.16 -2.24 -16.36
C ILE A 75 1.01 -1.82 -15.49
N VAL A 76 1.25 -0.90 -14.57
CA VAL A 76 0.20 -0.30 -13.74
C VAL A 76 -0.18 1.04 -14.34
N ASN A 77 -1.32 1.09 -15.03
CA ASN A 77 -1.85 2.31 -15.64
C ASN A 77 -2.74 3.12 -14.69
N VAL A 78 -2.80 2.78 -13.42
CA VAL A 78 -3.56 3.52 -12.41
C VAL A 78 -2.60 4.42 -11.62
N PRO A 79 -2.80 5.73 -11.63
CA PRO A 79 -2.04 6.61 -10.77
C PRO A 79 -2.41 6.34 -9.31
N GLY A 80 -1.40 5.99 -8.52
CA GLY A 80 -1.52 5.82 -7.08
C GLY A 80 -1.92 4.40 -6.67
N SER A 81 -1.08 3.81 -5.85
CA SER A 81 -1.33 2.50 -5.23
C SER A 81 -2.08 2.62 -3.90
N GLN A 82 -2.29 3.84 -3.41
CA GLN A 82 -2.92 4.11 -2.13
C GLN A 82 -4.13 5.00 -2.33
N THR A 83 -5.27 4.55 -1.85
CA THR A 83 -6.56 5.23 -2.02
C THR A 83 -7.29 5.27 -0.70
N VAL A 84 -7.93 6.39 -0.43
CA VAL A 84 -8.89 6.49 0.69
C VAL A 84 -10.24 6.02 0.18
N MET A 85 -10.81 5.03 0.83
CA MET A 85 -12.18 4.61 0.63
C MET A 85 -13.06 5.25 1.70
N VAL A 86 -14.22 5.77 1.30
CA VAL A 86 -15.20 6.38 2.20
C VAL A 86 -16.61 5.89 1.87
N ARG A 87 -17.41 5.66 2.87
CA ARG A 87 -18.81 5.28 2.73
C ARG A 87 -19.64 6.45 2.21
N LYS A 88 -20.12 6.29 0.96
CA LYS A 88 -20.95 7.33 0.33
C LYS A 88 -22.28 7.53 1.05
N ASP A 89 -22.92 6.46 1.48
CA ASP A 89 -24.19 6.52 2.21
C ASP A 89 -24.07 7.27 3.55
N TRP A 90 -22.92 7.16 4.23
CA TRP A 90 -22.65 7.93 5.46
C TRP A 90 -22.36 9.41 5.15
N LEU A 91 -21.63 9.70 4.06
CA LEU A 91 -21.49 11.09 3.58
C LEU A 91 -22.87 11.72 3.27
N ASP A 92 -23.74 11.00 2.57
CA ASP A 92 -25.08 11.47 2.22
C ASP A 92 -25.93 11.72 3.49
N ALA A 93 -25.87 10.81 4.49
CA ALA A 93 -26.55 10.95 5.77
C ALA A 93 -26.06 12.18 6.55
N LEU A 94 -24.76 12.41 6.56
CA LEU A 94 -24.11 13.56 7.19
C LEU A 94 -24.24 14.85 6.38
N LYS A 95 -24.69 14.78 5.12
CA LYS A 95 -24.73 15.89 4.14
C LYS A 95 -23.36 16.54 3.95
N MET A 96 -22.33 15.73 3.91
CA MET A 96 -20.93 16.13 3.69
C MET A 96 -20.46 15.66 2.33
N ASP A 97 -19.62 16.47 1.69
CA ASP A 97 -18.86 16.07 0.51
C ASP A 97 -17.59 15.34 0.90
N VAL A 98 -16.96 14.64 -0.08
CA VAL A 98 -15.64 14.02 0.13
C VAL A 98 -14.61 15.10 0.47
N PRO A 99 -13.94 15.03 1.64
CA PRO A 99 -12.97 16.04 2.02
C PRO A 99 -11.76 16.08 1.09
N THR A 100 -11.23 17.29 0.86
CA THR A 100 -10.03 17.54 0.07
C THR A 100 -8.86 18.08 0.89
N THR A 101 -9.06 18.30 2.19
CA THR A 101 -8.05 18.81 3.11
C THR A 101 -7.96 17.93 4.35
N TRP A 102 -6.83 17.99 5.05
CA TRP A 102 -6.66 17.29 6.32
C TRP A 102 -7.74 17.64 7.35
N ASP A 103 -7.99 18.95 7.54
CA ASP A 103 -8.99 19.41 8.51
C ASP A 103 -10.40 18.92 8.13
N GLY A 104 -10.74 18.89 6.85
CA GLY A 104 -11.99 18.33 6.37
C GLY A 104 -12.13 16.83 6.65
N TRP A 105 -11.05 16.04 6.53
CA TRP A 105 -11.06 14.64 6.93
C TRP A 105 -11.27 14.48 8.44
N VAL A 106 -10.60 15.28 9.25
CA VAL A 106 -10.78 15.27 10.72
C VAL A 106 -12.22 15.60 11.10
N GLU A 107 -12.82 16.59 10.43
CA GLU A 107 -14.22 16.97 10.65
C GLU A 107 -15.18 15.82 10.28
N LEU A 108 -14.95 15.14 9.14
CA LEU A 108 -15.73 13.97 8.75
C LEU A 108 -15.60 12.85 9.77
N TRP A 109 -14.39 12.51 10.23
CA TRP A 109 -14.19 11.46 11.22
C TRP A 109 -14.87 11.78 12.56
N ARG A 110 -14.86 13.04 12.99
CA ARG A 110 -15.62 13.48 14.17
C ARG A 110 -17.14 13.34 13.97
N ALA A 111 -17.62 13.68 12.78
CA ALA A 111 -19.03 13.55 12.45
C ALA A 111 -19.46 12.07 12.42
N ILE A 112 -18.64 11.18 11.87
CA ILE A 112 -18.88 9.72 11.89
C ILE A 112 -18.98 9.25 13.33
N LYS A 113 -17.99 9.57 14.16
CA LYS A 113 -17.96 9.15 15.57
C LYS A 113 -19.13 9.65 16.41
N ALA A 114 -19.73 10.78 16.05
CA ALA A 114 -20.81 11.40 16.80
C ALA A 114 -22.20 10.87 16.45
N ASN A 115 -22.33 9.96 15.48
CA ASN A 115 -23.62 9.52 14.95
C ASN A 115 -23.67 8.00 14.78
N ASP A 116 -24.80 7.37 15.08
CA ASP A 116 -25.13 6.00 14.73
C ASP A 116 -25.48 5.94 13.22
N LEU A 117 -24.49 5.75 12.38
CA LEU A 117 -24.63 5.78 10.93
C LEU A 117 -24.95 4.41 10.33
N ASN A 118 -24.64 3.35 11.04
CA ASN A 118 -25.00 1.99 10.66
C ASN A 118 -26.45 1.63 11.07
N GLY A 119 -27.06 2.42 11.98
CA GLY A 119 -28.45 2.31 12.39
C GLY A 119 -28.74 1.11 13.29
N ASN A 120 -27.74 0.58 13.99
CA ASN A 120 -27.90 -0.57 14.86
C ASN A 120 -28.35 -0.24 16.30
N GLY A 121 -28.35 1.06 16.65
CA GLY A 121 -28.76 1.58 17.97
C GLY A 121 -27.59 1.73 18.96
N ASP A 122 -26.35 1.45 18.57
CA ASP A 122 -25.14 1.72 19.35
C ASP A 122 -24.33 2.85 18.69
N PRO A 123 -24.37 4.07 19.20
CA PRO A 123 -23.67 5.21 18.61
C PRO A 123 -22.16 5.22 18.89
N ASN A 124 -21.59 4.14 19.43
CA ASN A 124 -20.19 4.08 19.84
C ASN A 124 -19.39 3.00 19.11
N ASP A 125 -19.98 2.28 18.18
CA ASP A 125 -19.33 1.18 17.48
C ASP A 125 -18.83 1.56 16.09
N GLU A 126 -19.15 2.75 15.60
CA GLU A 126 -18.58 3.26 14.36
C GLU A 126 -17.08 3.50 14.47
N ILE A 127 -16.34 3.00 13.49
CA ILE A 127 -14.90 3.22 13.32
C ILE A 127 -14.71 4.29 12.26
N PRO A 128 -14.38 5.55 12.63
CA PRO A 128 -14.23 6.62 11.65
C PRO A 128 -13.14 6.35 10.63
N LEU A 129 -11.94 5.95 11.09
CA LEU A 129 -10.81 5.57 10.28
C LEU A 129 -10.29 4.21 10.73
N ALA A 130 -10.52 3.19 9.93
CA ALA A 130 -9.92 1.87 10.12
C ALA A 130 -8.68 1.72 9.24
N LEU A 131 -7.64 1.14 9.82
CA LEU A 131 -6.38 0.84 9.16
C LEU A 131 -6.04 -0.62 9.38
N GLU A 132 -5.34 -1.24 8.43
CA GLU A 132 -4.82 -2.60 8.62
C GLU A 132 -3.35 -2.58 9.02
N GLN A 133 -2.96 -3.53 9.83
CA GLN A 133 -1.55 -3.86 10.01
C GLN A 133 -1.03 -4.47 8.70
N GLY A 134 -0.37 -3.70 7.87
CA GLY A 134 0.36 -4.24 6.72
C GLY A 134 1.46 -5.19 7.18
N ALA A 135 1.96 -6.02 6.28
CA ALA A 135 3.03 -6.99 6.57
C ALA A 135 4.28 -6.36 7.24
N ASN A 136 4.41 -5.04 7.18
CA ASN A 136 5.51 -4.25 7.76
C ASN A 136 5.03 -3.15 8.72
N GLY A 137 3.76 -3.14 9.15
CA GLY A 137 3.21 -2.14 10.08
C GLY A 137 3.11 -0.70 9.55
N GLU A 138 3.69 -0.43 8.37
CA GLU A 138 3.88 0.92 7.83
C GLU A 138 2.87 1.27 6.73
N ARG A 139 2.23 0.29 6.11
CA ARG A 139 1.31 0.51 4.96
C ARG A 139 0.16 1.43 5.31
N CYS A 140 -0.42 1.23 6.48
CA CYS A 140 -1.57 2.00 6.92
C CYS A 140 -1.27 3.49 7.11
N MET A 141 -0.03 3.85 7.42
CA MET A 141 0.37 5.23 7.67
C MET A 141 0.84 5.98 6.42
N ALA A 142 1.20 5.27 5.34
CA ALA A 142 1.78 5.90 4.16
C ALA A 142 0.82 6.89 3.48
N SER A 143 -0.48 6.57 3.42
CA SER A 143 -1.49 7.49 2.87
C SER A 143 -1.64 8.75 3.72
N LEU A 144 -1.55 8.62 5.06
CA LEU A 144 -1.59 9.75 5.97
C LEU A 144 -0.33 10.63 5.86
N LEU A 145 0.85 10.03 5.65
CA LEU A 145 2.12 10.76 5.44
C LEU A 145 2.02 11.73 4.25
N ASN A 146 1.35 11.31 3.19
CA ASN A 146 1.17 12.14 1.99
C ASN A 146 0.41 13.45 2.28
N ALA A 147 -0.51 13.46 3.24
CA ALA A 147 -1.22 14.68 3.65
C ALA A 147 -0.27 15.73 4.27
N PHE A 148 0.90 15.30 4.75
CA PHE A 148 1.95 16.16 5.30
C PHE A 148 3.09 16.42 4.30
N GLY A 149 2.91 16.07 3.03
CA GLY A 149 3.93 16.23 1.99
C GLY A 149 5.09 15.23 2.09
N ILE A 150 4.98 14.22 2.95
CA ILE A 150 6.00 13.17 3.11
C ILE A 150 5.71 12.08 2.09
N ARG A 151 6.40 12.15 0.96
CA ARG A 151 6.21 11.22 -0.16
C ARG A 151 6.96 9.93 0.10
N ALA A 152 6.36 9.03 0.84
CA ALA A 152 6.88 7.70 1.11
C ALA A 152 5.95 6.64 0.52
N SER A 153 6.51 5.52 0.08
CA SER A 153 5.75 4.32 -0.22
C SER A 153 5.75 3.36 0.98
N ALA A 154 4.77 2.46 1.02
CA ALA A 154 4.63 1.48 2.09
C ALA A 154 5.87 0.59 2.30
N ASP A 155 6.65 0.41 1.25
CA ASP A 155 7.82 -0.49 1.25
C ASP A 155 9.15 0.29 1.25
N CYS A 156 9.11 1.63 1.34
CA CYS A 156 10.29 2.48 1.27
C CYS A 156 10.41 3.36 2.50
N GLN A 157 11.49 3.17 3.26
CA GLN A 157 11.82 3.99 4.42
C GLN A 157 12.46 5.35 4.04
N PHE A 158 12.68 5.58 2.75
CA PHE A 158 13.23 6.81 2.22
C PHE A 158 12.15 7.66 1.57
N CYS A 159 12.29 8.97 1.69
CA CYS A 159 11.51 9.95 0.96
C CYS A 159 12.43 10.98 0.30
N VAL A 160 11.88 11.73 -0.65
CA VAL A 160 12.58 12.80 -1.34
C VAL A 160 12.07 14.13 -0.83
N LEU A 161 12.97 15.00 -0.38
CA LEU A 161 12.67 16.37 0.00
C LEU A 161 12.43 17.24 -1.24
N ASP A 162 11.86 18.44 -1.06
CA ASP A 162 11.57 19.37 -2.16
C ASP A 162 12.82 19.84 -2.92
N ASP A 163 14.00 19.78 -2.31
CA ASP A 163 15.29 20.08 -2.93
C ASP A 163 15.91 18.89 -3.67
N GLY A 164 15.22 17.76 -3.73
CA GLY A 164 15.69 16.53 -4.36
C GLY A 164 16.59 15.65 -3.48
N THR A 165 16.84 16.04 -2.25
CA THR A 165 17.65 15.25 -1.30
C THR A 165 16.88 14.03 -0.81
N TYR A 166 17.54 12.87 -0.74
CA TYR A 166 16.99 11.66 -0.11
C TYR A 166 17.22 11.70 1.38
N THR A 167 16.16 11.44 2.15
CA THR A 167 16.24 11.29 3.60
C THR A 167 15.39 10.12 4.08
N LEU A 168 15.61 9.68 5.31
CA LEU A 168 14.73 8.70 5.94
C LEU A 168 13.39 9.37 6.29
N VAL A 169 12.29 8.64 6.17
CA VAL A 169 10.93 9.15 6.43
C VAL A 169 10.83 9.80 7.81
N TYR A 170 11.41 9.16 8.83
CA TYR A 170 11.38 9.67 10.21
C TYR A 170 12.33 10.87 10.47
N GLU A 171 13.22 11.19 9.55
CA GLU A 171 14.07 12.40 9.58
C GLU A 171 13.46 13.56 8.78
N HIS A 172 12.33 13.32 8.09
CA HIS A 172 11.65 14.38 7.36
C HIS A 172 11.23 15.52 8.30
N PRO A 173 11.44 16.80 7.93
CA PRO A 173 11.15 17.96 8.80
C PRO A 173 9.73 17.98 9.36
N ARG A 174 8.75 17.50 8.61
CA ARG A 174 7.33 17.46 9.03
C ARG A 174 6.91 16.14 9.70
N TYR A 175 7.82 15.20 9.91
CA TYR A 175 7.46 13.90 10.51
C TYR A 175 6.93 14.03 11.95
N ARG A 176 7.48 14.97 12.73
CA ARG A 176 6.97 15.24 14.09
C ARG A 176 5.55 15.81 14.06
N GLU A 177 5.25 16.70 13.11
CA GLU A 177 3.91 17.25 12.91
C GLU A 177 2.91 16.14 12.57
N PHE A 178 3.28 15.26 11.66
CA PHE A 178 2.52 14.06 11.32
C PHE A 178 2.22 13.19 12.53
N LEU A 179 3.26 12.83 13.32
CA LEU A 179 3.07 11.99 14.52
C LEU A 179 2.16 12.66 15.55
N GLN A 180 2.25 13.97 15.73
CA GLN A 180 1.35 14.70 16.61
C GLN A 180 -0.09 14.62 16.12
N ALA A 181 -0.33 14.83 14.84
CA ALA A 181 -1.65 14.73 14.26
C ALA A 181 -2.26 13.32 14.41
N VAL A 182 -1.49 12.26 14.14
CA VAL A 182 -1.93 10.86 14.37
C VAL A 182 -2.23 10.60 15.84
N GLN A 183 -1.38 11.09 16.76
CA GLN A 183 -1.62 10.96 18.18
C GLN A 183 -2.92 11.65 18.61
N ASP A 184 -3.22 12.82 18.06
CA ASP A 184 -4.43 13.56 18.38
C ASP A 184 -5.68 12.83 17.85
N LEU A 185 -5.64 12.30 16.63
CA LEU A 185 -6.69 11.43 16.11
C LEU A 185 -6.94 10.20 17.00
N PHE A 186 -5.87 9.57 17.48
CA PHE A 186 -5.99 8.41 18.37
C PHE A 186 -6.60 8.79 19.72
N LYS A 187 -6.18 9.91 20.33
CA LYS A 187 -6.74 10.41 21.61
C LYS A 187 -8.21 10.75 21.49
N GLU A 188 -8.64 11.31 20.35
CA GLU A 188 -10.03 11.58 20.06
C GLU A 188 -10.84 10.30 19.72
N GLY A 189 -10.18 9.15 19.54
CA GLY A 189 -10.80 7.89 19.14
C GLY A 189 -11.33 7.94 17.72
N LEU A 190 -10.66 8.66 16.82
CA LEU A 190 -10.98 8.76 15.40
C LEU A 190 -10.27 7.71 14.56
N ILE A 191 -9.21 7.11 15.09
CA ILE A 191 -8.54 5.94 14.53
C ILE A 191 -8.96 4.70 15.31
N ASP A 192 -9.19 3.61 14.62
CA ASP A 192 -9.40 2.29 15.20
C ASP A 192 -8.35 1.99 16.29
N PRO A 193 -8.75 1.72 17.53
CA PRO A 193 -7.79 1.40 18.58
C PRO A 193 -6.96 0.14 18.31
N GLU A 194 -7.46 -0.76 17.46
CA GLU A 194 -6.79 -1.99 17.06
C GLU A 194 -5.94 -1.84 15.79
N PHE A 195 -5.75 -0.62 15.27
CA PHE A 195 -5.06 -0.35 14.00
C PHE A 195 -3.68 -1.04 13.89
N ALA A 196 -2.97 -1.18 15.01
CA ALA A 196 -1.63 -1.80 15.05
C ALA A 196 -1.64 -3.34 15.00
N THR A 197 -2.79 -3.96 15.24
CA THR A 197 -2.95 -5.42 15.32
C THR A 197 -4.00 -5.96 14.37
N ARG A 198 -4.88 -5.11 13.84
CA ARG A 198 -5.96 -5.49 12.95
C ARG A 198 -5.42 -6.06 11.63
N THR A 199 -5.72 -7.30 11.39
CA THR A 199 -5.41 -7.97 10.13
C THR A 199 -6.36 -7.50 9.01
N GLN A 200 -5.95 -7.68 7.75
CA GLN A 200 -6.81 -7.38 6.60
C GLN A 200 -8.14 -8.13 6.64
N ALA A 201 -8.14 -9.39 7.08
CA ALA A 201 -9.37 -10.21 7.20
C ALA A 201 -10.32 -9.62 8.25
N GLU A 202 -9.81 -9.13 9.37
CA GLU A 202 -10.60 -8.46 10.41
C GLU A 202 -11.12 -7.10 9.95
N LEU A 203 -10.32 -6.33 9.18
CA LEU A 203 -10.77 -5.11 8.55
C LEU A 203 -11.95 -5.36 7.61
N PHE A 204 -11.85 -6.35 6.72
CA PHE A 204 -12.95 -6.72 5.83
C PHE A 204 -14.19 -7.18 6.60
N THR A 205 -14.02 -7.94 7.68
CA THR A 205 -15.13 -8.34 8.56
C THR A 205 -15.81 -7.13 9.18
N ALA A 206 -15.06 -6.12 9.64
CA ALA A 206 -15.61 -4.89 10.19
C ALA A 206 -16.34 -4.06 9.12
N MET A 207 -15.82 -4.02 7.90
CA MET A 207 -16.48 -3.37 6.75
C MET A 207 -17.79 -4.06 6.39
N ASP A 208 -17.81 -5.40 6.30
CA ASP A 208 -19.00 -6.21 6.01
C ASP A 208 -20.06 -6.06 7.11
N SER A 209 -19.61 -5.81 8.35
CA SER A 209 -20.48 -5.55 9.50
C SER A 209 -21.00 -4.11 9.59
N ASN A 210 -20.73 -3.29 8.59
CA ASN A 210 -21.09 -1.87 8.53
C ASN A 210 -20.53 -0.99 9.66
N LEU A 211 -19.35 -1.31 10.19
CA LEU A 211 -18.73 -0.57 11.29
C LEU A 211 -17.75 0.51 10.82
N VAL A 212 -17.21 0.40 9.60
CA VAL A 212 -16.11 1.23 9.12
C VAL A 212 -16.59 2.35 8.21
N GLY A 213 -16.30 3.59 8.56
CA GLY A 213 -16.63 4.77 7.75
C GLY A 213 -15.62 5.05 6.64
N THR A 214 -14.34 4.99 6.98
CA THR A 214 -13.23 5.20 6.04
C THR A 214 -12.10 4.21 6.27
N THR A 215 -11.42 3.83 5.20
CA THR A 215 -10.18 3.07 5.27
C THR A 215 -9.22 3.48 4.17
N MET A 216 -7.96 3.13 4.33
CA MET A 216 -6.88 3.39 3.38
C MET A 216 -6.23 2.08 2.98
N THR A 217 -6.06 1.87 1.66
CA THR A 217 -5.44 0.66 1.09
C THR A 217 -4.29 1.01 0.17
#